data_e3c07d02572e6f29027b4b6b8dc61c53
#
_entry.id   e3c07d02572e6f29027b4b6b8dc61c53
#
_cell.length_a   1.000
_cell.length_b   1.000
_cell.length_c   1.000
_cell.angle_alpha   90.00
_cell.angle_beta   90.00
_cell.angle_gamma   90.00
#
_symmetry.space_group_name_H-M   'P 1'
#
loop_
_entity.id
_entity.type
_entity.pdbx_description
1 polymer ?
#
loop_
_entity_poly.entity_id
_entity_poly.type
_entity_poly.pdbx_seq_one_letter_code
_entity_poly.pdbx_strand_id
1 'polypeptide(L)'
;MSKEKTILESKNLGEFYKYVNNRLTNNVTTGVLEDADGSLVTDDEKKAELLNSYFNSVNTLDDGTLPEFATRVGNNDLLENISFTPDVIYGIIRKLKPKTSCDPDGYSTYFIKQLASALVHPLSVLFESFFSVGGVPTAWKAAIITPLFKKGQSSDPSNYRPVSITSVFGKIMERVIASSML
;
A
#
# COMPACT_ATOMS: atom_id res chain seq x y z
N MET A 1 29.97 -5.82 -25.52
CA MET A 1 30.46 -5.07 -24.36
C MET A 1 29.52 -5.37 -23.18
N SER A 2 30.07 -5.71 -21.99
CA SER A 2 29.23 -5.99 -20.81
C SER A 2 28.68 -4.68 -20.26
N LYS A 3 27.40 -4.66 -19.81
CA LYS A 3 26.76 -3.50 -19.15
C LYS A 3 27.61 -2.92 -18.01
N GLU A 4 28.41 -3.74 -17.36
CA GLU A 4 29.33 -3.37 -16.28
C GLU A 4 30.43 -2.41 -16.76
N LYS A 5 31.02 -2.71 -17.91
CA LYS A 5 32.07 -1.87 -18.49
C LYS A 5 31.55 -0.49 -18.87
N THR A 6 30.37 -0.42 -19.45
CA THR A 6 29.72 0.84 -19.84
C THR A 6 29.42 1.73 -18.64
N ILE A 7 28.97 1.13 -17.50
CA ILE A 7 28.65 1.88 -16.28
C ILE A 7 29.93 2.40 -15.59
N LEU A 8 31.00 1.61 -15.58
CA LEU A 8 32.30 2.03 -15.03
C LEU A 8 32.95 3.14 -15.87
N GLU A 9 32.76 3.11 -17.19
CA GLU A 9 33.30 4.11 -18.12
C GLU A 9 32.48 5.41 -18.09
N SER A 10 31.18 5.38 -17.73
CA SER A 10 30.31 6.56 -17.67
C SER A 10 30.63 7.53 -16.54
N LYS A 11 31.44 7.12 -15.55
CA LYS A 11 31.73 7.88 -14.31
C LYS A 11 30.48 8.41 -13.59
N ASN A 12 29.29 7.89 -13.91
CA ASN A 12 28.02 8.27 -13.28
C ASN A 12 27.81 7.45 -12.02
N LEU A 13 28.19 8.04 -10.88
CA LEU A 13 28.01 7.41 -9.56
C LEU A 13 26.55 6.99 -9.30
N GLY A 14 25.56 7.74 -9.80
CA GLY A 14 24.14 7.41 -9.64
C GLY A 14 23.76 6.11 -10.38
N GLU A 15 24.25 5.93 -11.61
CA GLU A 15 24.04 4.69 -12.38
C GLU A 15 24.81 3.52 -11.77
N PHE A 16 26.03 3.75 -11.29
CA PHE A 16 26.80 2.76 -10.58
C PHE A 16 26.09 2.27 -9.31
N TYR A 17 25.65 3.18 -8.44
CA TYR A 17 24.92 2.82 -7.24
C TYR A 17 23.57 2.15 -7.56
N LYS A 18 22.86 2.59 -8.58
CA LYS A 18 21.63 1.93 -9.04
C LYS A 18 21.88 0.50 -9.52
N TYR A 19 22.97 0.28 -10.25
CA TYR A 19 23.37 -1.04 -10.71
C TYR A 19 23.78 -1.97 -9.56
N VAL A 20 24.60 -1.45 -8.63
CA VAL A 20 25.03 -2.19 -7.43
C VAL A 20 23.83 -2.49 -6.52
N ASN A 21 22.98 -1.52 -6.26
CA ASN A 21 21.79 -1.72 -5.45
C ASN A 21 20.80 -2.71 -6.09
N ASN A 22 20.62 -2.70 -7.40
CA ASN A 22 19.78 -3.69 -8.09
C ASN A 22 20.34 -5.12 -8.05
N ARG A 23 21.65 -5.28 -7.83
CA ARG A 23 22.30 -6.59 -7.61
C ARG A 23 22.38 -6.98 -6.13
N LEU A 24 22.49 -5.99 -5.24
CA LEU A 24 22.53 -6.20 -3.79
C LEU A 24 21.13 -6.25 -3.19
N THR A 25 20.14 -5.57 -3.76
CA THR A 25 18.74 -5.88 -3.48
C THR A 25 18.44 -7.23 -4.13
N ASN A 26 18.81 -8.29 -3.45
CA ASN A 26 18.03 -9.50 -3.54
C ASN A 26 16.56 -9.05 -3.49
N ASN A 27 15.76 -9.46 -4.47
CA ASN A 27 14.32 -9.49 -4.24
C ASN A 27 14.18 -10.08 -2.84
N VAL A 28 13.63 -9.30 -1.90
CA VAL A 28 13.47 -9.75 -0.52
C VAL A 28 12.36 -10.80 -0.57
N THR A 29 12.72 -11.96 -1.09
CA THR A 29 11.93 -13.16 -0.91
C THR A 29 12.04 -13.46 0.57
N THR A 30 10.92 -13.64 1.22
CA THR A 30 10.87 -14.16 2.59
C THR A 30 11.74 -15.40 2.64
N GLY A 31 12.76 -15.38 3.48
CA GLY A 31 13.69 -16.50 3.62
C GLY A 31 12.97 -17.78 4.06
N VAL A 32 13.74 -18.78 4.48
CA VAL A 32 13.18 -19.98 5.10
C VAL A 32 12.50 -19.56 6.40
N LEU A 33 11.27 -20.03 6.62
CA LEU A 33 10.54 -19.84 7.87
C LEU A 33 10.58 -21.13 8.69
N GLU A 34 10.36 -21.01 9.99
CA GLU A 34 10.24 -22.10 10.93
C GLU A 34 8.81 -22.15 11.45
N ASP A 35 8.21 -23.33 11.34
CA ASP A 35 6.86 -23.57 11.86
C ASP A 35 6.87 -23.80 13.36
N ALA A 36 5.71 -23.89 14.00
CA ALA A 36 5.56 -24.07 15.45
C ALA A 36 6.17 -25.37 15.98
N ASP A 37 6.33 -26.38 15.14
CA ASP A 37 6.98 -27.67 15.46
C ASP A 37 8.50 -27.68 15.22
N GLY A 38 9.10 -26.54 14.78
CA GLY A 38 10.51 -26.42 14.45
C GLY A 38 10.85 -26.87 13.02
N SER A 39 9.89 -27.21 12.20
CA SER A 39 10.10 -27.61 10.81
C SER A 39 10.41 -26.40 9.92
N LEU A 40 11.37 -26.57 9.00
CA LEU A 40 11.77 -25.53 8.06
C LEU A 40 10.85 -25.49 6.85
N VAL A 41 10.23 -24.34 6.61
CA VAL A 41 9.30 -24.08 5.50
C VAL A 41 10.02 -23.31 4.40
N THR A 42 10.24 -23.94 3.25
CA THR A 42 10.93 -23.36 2.08
C THR A 42 9.99 -23.04 0.94
N ASP A 43 8.86 -23.73 0.84
CA ASP A 43 7.84 -23.53 -0.17
C ASP A 43 7.10 -22.20 0.02
N ASP A 44 6.94 -21.41 -1.05
CA ASP A 44 6.40 -20.04 -0.96
C ASP A 44 4.92 -20.00 -0.57
N GLU A 45 4.12 -20.96 -1.02
CA GLU A 45 2.70 -21.07 -0.65
C GLU A 45 2.56 -21.39 0.83
N LYS A 46 3.34 -22.35 1.33
CA LYS A 46 3.34 -22.72 2.74
C LYS A 46 3.88 -21.58 3.62
N LYS A 47 4.89 -20.83 3.16
CA LYS A 47 5.36 -19.63 3.88
C LYS A 47 4.27 -18.56 3.94
N ALA A 48 3.53 -18.34 2.86
CA ALA A 48 2.42 -17.40 2.84
C ALA A 48 1.31 -17.81 3.83
N GLU A 49 0.97 -19.10 3.87
CA GLU A 49 -0.03 -19.63 4.79
C GLU A 49 0.41 -19.54 6.25
N LEU A 50 1.68 -19.86 6.53
CA LEU A 50 2.26 -19.73 7.87
C LEU A 50 2.22 -18.28 8.38
N LEU A 51 2.62 -17.32 7.54
CA LEU A 51 2.55 -15.90 7.88
C LEU A 51 1.10 -15.42 8.03
N ASN A 52 0.20 -15.86 7.17
CA ASN A 52 -1.22 -15.53 7.24
C ASN A 52 -1.84 -16.04 8.56
N SER A 53 -1.56 -17.28 8.92
CA SER A 53 -1.99 -17.88 10.18
C SER A 53 -1.47 -17.10 11.38
N TYR A 54 -0.19 -16.73 11.37
CA TYR A 54 0.40 -15.92 12.43
C TYR A 54 -0.25 -14.53 12.51
N PHE A 55 -0.40 -13.82 11.39
CA PHE A 55 -1.00 -12.49 11.38
C PHE A 55 -2.46 -12.50 11.85
N ASN A 56 -3.21 -13.54 11.48
CA ASN A 56 -4.58 -13.71 11.96
C ASN A 56 -4.65 -14.01 13.47
N SER A 57 -3.69 -14.78 14.01
CA SER A 57 -3.68 -15.15 15.43
C SER A 57 -3.45 -13.96 16.37
N VAL A 58 -2.79 -12.90 15.90
CA VAL A 58 -2.54 -11.67 16.68
C VAL A 58 -3.58 -10.59 16.50
N ASN A 59 -4.57 -10.80 15.63
CA ASN A 59 -5.69 -9.89 15.48
C ASN A 59 -6.69 -10.07 16.61
N THR A 60 -7.17 -8.96 17.16
CA THR A 60 -8.32 -8.96 18.06
C THR A 60 -9.60 -9.17 17.26
N LEU A 61 -10.46 -10.05 17.74
CA LEU A 61 -11.80 -10.18 17.16
C LEU A 61 -12.61 -8.94 17.51
N ASP A 62 -13.28 -8.39 16.50
CA ASP A 62 -14.26 -7.34 16.70
C ASP A 62 -15.49 -7.95 17.39
N ASP A 63 -15.81 -7.52 18.59
CA ASP A 63 -17.00 -7.96 19.35
C ASP A 63 -18.26 -7.17 18.97
N GLY A 64 -18.14 -6.24 18.01
CA GLY A 64 -19.23 -5.37 17.56
C GLY A 64 -19.57 -4.26 18.54
N THR A 65 -18.82 -4.11 19.63
CA THR A 65 -19.03 -3.05 20.62
C THR A 65 -18.37 -1.77 20.14
N LEU A 66 -19.18 -0.75 19.85
CA LEU A 66 -18.63 0.57 19.55
C LEU A 66 -18.09 1.20 20.83
N PRO A 67 -16.87 1.75 20.82
CA PRO A 67 -16.35 2.47 21.98
C PRO A 67 -17.23 3.69 22.28
N GLU A 68 -17.42 4.00 23.58
CA GLU A 68 -18.08 5.23 23.97
C GLU A 68 -17.21 6.44 23.56
N PHE A 69 -17.71 7.23 22.63
CA PHE A 69 -17.07 8.47 22.22
C PHE A 69 -17.64 9.63 23.03
N ALA A 70 -16.80 10.28 23.81
CA ALA A 70 -17.15 11.63 24.30
C ALA A 70 -17.19 12.55 23.06
N THR A 71 -18.36 13.17 22.80
CA THR A 71 -18.52 14.17 21.75
C THR A 71 -17.61 15.35 22.07
N ARG A 72 -16.42 15.39 21.46
CA ARG A 72 -15.42 16.46 21.65
C ARG A 72 -15.62 17.64 20.69
N VAL A 73 -16.53 17.48 19.74
CA VAL A 73 -16.72 18.38 18.61
C VAL A 73 -18.04 19.10 18.82
N GLY A 74 -18.02 20.43 18.83
CA GLY A 74 -19.26 21.24 18.84
C GLY A 74 -19.99 21.03 17.49
N ASN A 75 -21.32 21.31 17.50
CA ASN A 75 -22.14 21.15 16.28
C ASN A 75 -21.66 21.98 15.09
N ASN A 76 -20.77 22.96 15.29
CA ASN A 76 -20.20 23.82 14.23
C ASN A 76 -18.94 23.25 13.57
N ASP A 77 -18.40 22.12 14.07
CA ASP A 77 -17.17 21.51 13.60
C ASP A 77 -17.45 20.21 12.79
N LEU A 78 -18.70 20.06 12.33
CA LEU A 78 -19.07 18.95 11.47
C LEU A 78 -18.46 19.12 10.09
N LEU A 79 -17.85 18.04 9.57
CA LEU A 79 -17.30 17.98 8.21
C LEU A 79 -18.48 17.88 7.21
N GLU A 80 -19.11 19.02 6.88
CA GLU A 80 -20.33 19.01 6.07
C GLU A 80 -20.08 18.85 4.57
N ASN A 81 -18.92 19.29 4.04
CA ASN A 81 -18.68 19.35 2.61
C ASN A 81 -17.27 18.87 2.23
N ILE A 82 -17.14 17.62 1.86
CA ILE A 82 -15.95 17.13 1.17
C ILE A 82 -16.17 17.27 -0.33
N SER A 83 -15.27 18.00 -0.99
CA SER A 83 -15.38 18.26 -2.43
C SER A 83 -14.43 17.37 -3.22
N PHE A 84 -14.99 16.50 -4.05
CA PHE A 84 -14.24 15.63 -4.97
C PHE A 84 -14.06 16.27 -6.34
N THR A 85 -13.71 17.56 -6.40
CA THR A 85 -13.51 18.25 -7.69
C THR A 85 -12.34 17.66 -8.47
N PRO A 86 -12.40 17.73 -9.81
CA PRO A 86 -11.29 17.30 -10.68
C PRO A 86 -9.94 17.92 -10.31
N ASP A 87 -9.92 19.20 -9.91
CA ASP A 87 -8.68 19.91 -9.53
C ASP A 87 -8.07 19.36 -8.26
N VAL A 88 -8.88 19.08 -7.24
CA VAL A 88 -8.42 18.46 -5.98
C VAL A 88 -7.84 17.07 -6.26
N ILE A 89 -8.56 16.25 -7.04
CA ILE A 89 -8.10 14.91 -7.39
C ILE A 89 -6.81 14.97 -8.21
N TYR A 90 -6.72 15.91 -9.18
CA TYR A 90 -5.51 16.11 -9.95
C TYR A 90 -4.31 16.45 -9.08
N GLY A 91 -4.48 17.39 -8.14
CA GLY A 91 -3.44 17.78 -7.18
C GLY A 91 -2.94 16.59 -6.36
N ILE A 92 -3.84 15.70 -5.93
CA ILE A 92 -3.48 14.48 -5.19
C ILE A 92 -2.73 13.48 -6.07
N ILE A 93 -3.22 13.20 -7.29
CA ILE A 93 -2.56 12.28 -8.23
C ILE A 93 -1.14 12.78 -8.53
N ARG A 94 -0.95 14.07 -8.75
CA ARG A 94 0.38 14.66 -9.03
C ARG A 94 1.37 14.48 -7.88
N LYS A 95 0.90 14.47 -6.64
CA LYS A 95 1.73 14.27 -5.43
C LYS A 95 2.05 12.79 -5.16
N LEU A 96 1.42 11.83 -5.84
CA LEU A 96 1.76 10.42 -5.67
C LEU A 96 3.22 10.16 -6.05
N LYS A 97 3.92 9.34 -5.27
CA LYS A 97 5.24 8.83 -5.64
C LYS A 97 5.07 7.86 -6.82
N PRO A 98 5.73 8.07 -7.97
CA PRO A 98 5.61 7.16 -9.09
C PRO A 98 6.28 5.82 -8.75
N LYS A 99 5.51 4.74 -8.82
CA LYS A 99 5.96 3.35 -8.66
C LYS A 99 5.46 2.55 -9.85
N THR A 100 6.26 1.61 -10.33
CA THR A 100 5.90 0.68 -11.42
C THR A 100 5.23 -0.59 -10.91
N SER A 101 5.36 -0.89 -9.59
CA SER A 101 4.62 -2.00 -8.98
C SER A 101 3.13 -1.73 -8.99
N CYS A 102 2.35 -2.74 -9.32
CA CYS A 102 0.90 -2.66 -9.36
C CYS A 102 0.28 -2.90 -7.97
N ASP A 103 -0.90 -2.34 -7.79
CA ASP A 103 -1.81 -2.62 -6.68
C ASP A 103 -2.64 -3.90 -6.95
N PRO A 104 -3.55 -4.32 -6.04
CA PRO A 104 -4.41 -5.47 -6.26
C PRO A 104 -5.28 -5.38 -7.52
N ASP A 105 -5.61 -4.16 -7.97
CA ASP A 105 -6.42 -3.92 -9.17
C ASP A 105 -5.58 -3.95 -10.47
N GLY A 106 -4.27 -4.15 -10.37
CA GLY A 106 -3.35 -4.19 -11.51
C GLY A 106 -2.85 -2.82 -11.96
N TYR A 107 -3.11 -1.75 -11.21
CA TYR A 107 -2.70 -0.39 -11.57
C TYR A 107 -1.45 0.06 -10.80
N SER A 108 -0.52 0.69 -11.52
CA SER A 108 0.63 1.33 -10.91
C SER A 108 0.41 2.84 -10.72
N THR A 109 1.00 3.42 -9.66
CA THR A 109 0.92 4.88 -9.47
C THR A 109 1.61 5.65 -10.58
N TYR A 110 2.61 5.06 -11.26
CA TYR A 110 3.22 5.65 -12.45
C TYR A 110 2.19 5.80 -13.56
N PHE A 111 1.45 4.72 -13.87
CA PHE A 111 0.42 4.72 -14.92
C PHE A 111 -0.71 5.72 -14.61
N ILE A 112 -1.22 5.71 -13.39
CA ILE A 112 -2.28 6.65 -12.95
C ILE A 112 -1.82 8.11 -13.10
N LYS A 113 -0.56 8.42 -12.80
CA LYS A 113 -0.02 9.78 -12.99
C LYS A 113 0.04 10.21 -14.45
N GLN A 114 0.35 9.30 -15.37
CA GLN A 114 0.37 9.61 -16.82
C GLN A 114 -1.02 9.90 -17.35
N LEU A 115 -2.04 9.25 -16.82
CA LEU A 115 -3.43 9.39 -17.22
C LEU A 115 -4.21 10.40 -16.37
N ALA A 116 -3.55 11.15 -15.48
CA ALA A 116 -4.22 12.02 -14.51
C ALA A 116 -5.30 12.90 -15.13
N SER A 117 -4.99 13.60 -16.23
CA SER A 117 -5.94 14.51 -16.90
C SER A 117 -7.19 13.82 -17.43
N ALA A 118 -7.07 12.55 -17.87
CA ALA A 118 -8.20 11.77 -18.35
C ALA A 118 -9.03 11.16 -17.21
N LEU A 119 -8.39 10.88 -16.08
CA LEU A 119 -9.01 10.18 -14.96
C LEU A 119 -9.76 11.09 -13.99
N VAL A 120 -9.42 12.38 -13.88
CA VAL A 120 -9.96 13.27 -12.84
C VAL A 120 -11.48 13.44 -12.91
N HIS A 121 -12.07 13.58 -14.10
CA HIS A 121 -13.51 13.73 -14.25
C HIS A 121 -14.28 12.45 -13.87
N PRO A 122 -13.96 11.25 -14.44
CA PRO A 122 -14.60 10.02 -14.00
C PRO A 122 -14.43 9.75 -12.52
N LEU A 123 -13.24 10.00 -11.95
CA LEU A 123 -12.99 9.80 -10.51
C LEU A 123 -13.79 10.78 -9.65
N SER A 124 -13.96 12.03 -10.07
CA SER A 124 -14.79 13.00 -9.39
C SER A 124 -16.23 12.47 -9.21
N VAL A 125 -16.84 12.01 -10.29
CA VAL A 125 -18.22 11.46 -10.27
C VAL A 125 -18.30 10.20 -9.41
N LEU A 126 -17.32 9.29 -9.53
CA LEU A 126 -17.28 8.05 -8.77
C LEU A 126 -17.13 8.30 -7.26
N PHE A 127 -16.18 9.15 -6.86
CA PHE A 127 -15.92 9.43 -5.45
C PHE A 127 -17.09 10.14 -4.79
N GLU A 128 -17.71 11.10 -5.48
CA GLU A 128 -18.93 11.75 -5.02
C GLU A 128 -20.06 10.74 -4.80
N SER A 129 -20.27 9.84 -5.75
CA SER A 129 -21.28 8.77 -5.65
C SER A 129 -20.99 7.83 -4.48
N PHE A 130 -19.76 7.37 -4.30
CA PHE A 130 -19.41 6.47 -3.19
C PHE A 130 -19.53 7.16 -1.84
N PHE A 131 -19.14 8.43 -1.77
CA PHE A 131 -19.24 9.20 -0.55
C PHE A 131 -20.69 9.46 -0.15
N SER A 132 -21.55 9.81 -1.12
CA SER A 132 -22.96 10.08 -0.86
C SER A 132 -23.75 8.85 -0.36
N VAL A 133 -23.38 7.64 -0.81
CA VAL A 133 -24.00 6.39 -0.33
C VAL A 133 -23.30 5.79 0.90
N GLY A 134 -22.23 6.41 1.40
CA GLY A 134 -21.48 5.92 2.55
C GLY A 134 -20.78 4.58 2.30
N GLY A 135 -20.43 4.27 1.05
CA GLY A 135 -19.87 2.98 0.67
C GLY A 135 -18.73 3.07 -0.32
N VAL A 136 -17.89 2.04 -0.37
CA VAL A 136 -16.81 1.88 -1.35
C VAL A 136 -16.89 0.50 -1.99
N PRO A 137 -16.36 0.31 -3.22
CA PRO A 137 -16.32 -0.99 -3.88
C PRO A 137 -15.66 -2.06 -3.00
N THR A 138 -16.18 -3.28 -3.05
CA THR A 138 -15.60 -4.41 -2.30
C THR A 138 -14.14 -4.65 -2.66
N ALA A 139 -13.76 -4.45 -3.93
CA ALA A 139 -12.38 -4.55 -4.38
C ALA A 139 -11.42 -3.61 -3.63
N TRP A 140 -11.86 -2.43 -3.21
CA TRP A 140 -11.01 -1.48 -2.46
C TRP A 140 -10.83 -1.87 -0.99
N LYS A 141 -11.65 -2.79 -0.48
CA LYS A 141 -11.53 -3.40 0.85
C LYS A 141 -10.55 -4.56 0.87
N ALA A 142 -10.14 -5.06 -0.30
CA ALA A 142 -9.13 -6.09 -0.44
C ALA A 142 -7.71 -5.49 -0.42
N ALA A 143 -6.76 -6.26 0.10
CA ALA A 143 -5.35 -5.87 0.14
C ALA A 143 -4.45 -7.08 -0.13
N ILE A 144 -3.33 -6.85 -0.80
CA ILE A 144 -2.22 -7.79 -0.83
C ILE A 144 -1.37 -7.56 0.41
N ILE A 145 -1.20 -8.58 1.23
CA ILE A 145 -0.36 -8.51 2.43
C ILE A 145 1.07 -8.88 2.06
N THR A 146 1.99 -7.94 2.27
CA THR A 146 3.42 -8.16 2.07
C THR A 146 4.10 -8.23 3.43
N PRO A 147 4.77 -9.36 3.77
CA PRO A 147 5.49 -9.48 5.02
C PRO A 147 6.75 -8.59 4.98
N LEU A 148 6.92 -7.72 5.96
CA LEU A 148 8.09 -6.89 6.13
C LEU A 148 8.87 -7.34 7.36
N PHE A 149 10.08 -7.84 7.15
CA PHE A 149 10.97 -8.21 8.26
C PHE A 149 11.30 -6.98 9.13
N LYS A 150 11.15 -7.13 10.44
CA LYS A 150 11.36 -6.05 11.42
C LYS A 150 12.75 -6.12 12.07
N LYS A 151 13.02 -7.23 12.75
CA LYS A 151 14.27 -7.52 13.50
C LYS A 151 14.21 -8.93 14.09
N GLY A 152 15.31 -9.44 14.56
CA GLY A 152 15.36 -10.75 15.21
C GLY A 152 15.77 -11.86 14.27
N GLN A 153 15.31 -13.07 14.51
CA GLN A 153 15.57 -14.22 13.67
C GLN A 153 14.63 -14.19 12.45
N SER A 154 15.20 -14.23 11.25
CA SER A 154 14.43 -14.12 10.00
C SER A 154 13.57 -15.35 9.67
N SER A 155 13.80 -16.47 10.34
CA SER A 155 12.96 -17.67 10.22
C SER A 155 11.70 -17.63 11.08
N ASP A 156 11.62 -16.72 12.04
CA ASP A 156 10.47 -16.61 12.94
C ASP A 156 9.40 -15.68 12.38
N PRO A 157 8.18 -16.17 12.10
CA PRO A 157 7.06 -15.36 11.60
C PRO A 157 6.73 -14.13 12.47
N SER A 158 6.97 -14.20 13.77
CA SER A 158 6.69 -13.11 14.73
C SER A 158 7.56 -11.86 14.50
N ASN A 159 8.65 -12.00 13.77
CA ASN A 159 9.56 -10.93 13.40
C ASN A 159 9.17 -10.20 12.10
N TYR A 160 8.03 -10.54 11.52
CA TYR A 160 7.48 -9.86 10.36
C TYR A 160 6.28 -8.99 10.71
N ARG A 161 6.06 -7.94 9.90
CA ARG A 161 4.88 -7.08 9.96
C ARG A 161 4.06 -7.25 8.68
N PRO A 162 2.74 -7.38 8.77
CA PRO A 162 1.89 -7.33 7.59
C PRO A 162 1.82 -5.89 7.07
N VAL A 163 2.21 -5.67 5.82
CA VAL A 163 2.04 -4.39 5.14
C VAL A 163 0.97 -4.56 4.07
N SER A 164 -0.15 -3.88 4.23
CA SER A 164 -1.27 -3.94 3.31
C SER A 164 -1.03 -3.03 2.11
N ILE A 165 -1.08 -3.61 0.91
CA ILE A 165 -1.11 -2.89 -0.35
C ILE A 165 -2.56 -2.87 -0.80
N THR A 166 -3.20 -1.70 -0.73
CA THR A 166 -4.60 -1.47 -1.12
C THR A 166 -4.69 -0.75 -2.45
N SER A 167 -5.90 -0.68 -3.03
CA SER A 167 -6.18 0.03 -4.28
C SER A 167 -5.62 1.46 -4.30
N VAL A 168 -5.02 1.87 -5.41
CA VAL A 168 -4.54 3.25 -5.61
C VAL A 168 -5.72 4.22 -5.65
N PHE A 169 -6.84 3.83 -6.24
CA PHE A 169 -8.04 4.68 -6.30
C PHE A 169 -8.63 4.91 -4.91
N GLY A 170 -8.71 3.86 -4.08
CA GLY A 170 -9.11 3.98 -2.68
C GLY A 170 -8.22 4.97 -1.93
N LYS A 171 -6.90 4.87 -2.07
CA LYS A 171 -5.93 5.81 -1.46
C LYS A 171 -6.09 7.25 -1.95
N ILE A 172 -6.48 7.46 -3.20
CA ILE A 172 -6.73 8.82 -3.73
C ILE A 172 -7.95 9.39 -3.03
N MET A 173 -9.06 8.64 -2.94
CA MET A 173 -10.28 9.05 -2.25
C MET A 173 -10.02 9.35 -0.77
N GLU A 174 -9.33 8.45 -0.05
CA GLU A 174 -8.94 8.66 1.35
C GLU A 174 -8.14 9.96 1.55
N ARG A 175 -7.24 10.29 0.61
CA ARG A 175 -6.45 11.53 0.68
C ARG A 175 -7.29 12.78 0.44
N VAL A 176 -8.32 12.72 -0.42
CA VAL A 176 -9.27 13.83 -0.57
C VAL A 176 -9.95 14.06 0.77
N ILE A 177 -10.50 13.01 1.38
CA ILE A 177 -11.18 13.09 2.67
C ILE A 177 -10.23 13.61 3.76
N ALA A 178 -9.05 13.02 3.90
CA ALA A 178 -8.08 13.43 4.90
C ALA A 178 -7.62 14.89 4.75
N SER A 179 -7.49 15.39 3.51
CA SER A 179 -7.12 16.79 3.26
C SER A 179 -8.21 17.79 3.59
N SER A 180 -9.45 17.33 3.73
CA SER A 180 -10.59 18.16 4.17
C SER A 180 -10.76 18.16 5.71
N MET A 181 -10.05 17.27 6.42
CA MET A 181 -10.05 17.17 7.88
C MET A 181 -8.93 17.98 8.56
N LEU A 182 -7.94 18.45 7.77
CA LEU A 182 -6.75 19.18 8.24
C LEU A 182 -6.86 20.68 7.96
#